data_7396fa5c42938444d077e9a29d3a8a86
#
_entry.id   7396fa5c42938444d077e9a29d3a8a86
#
_cell.length_a   1.000
_cell.length_b   1.000
_cell.length_c   1.000
_cell.angle_alpha   90.00
_cell.angle_beta   90.00
_cell.angle_gamma   90.00
#
_symmetry.space_group_name_H-M   'P 1'
#
loop_
_entity.id
_entity.type
_entity.pdbx_description
1 polymer ?
#
loop_
_entity_poly.entity_id
_entity_poly.type
_entity_poly.pdbx_seq_one_letter_code
_entity_poly.pdbx_strand_id
1 'polypeptide(L)'
;MTEPPDHPTTQPPDRITVLLVDDHALVRRGFRRLLEDDPCLTVVGEASDGDEAVRLAAALRPGVIVMDCAMPGVNGLAATRRILADTPETAIVMLSMHAEETFVRQALDAGARGYLLKNALDLDLAAAVKSVAAGETVLDPTLPSRDTLKGERGAALTTRELEVLQLICEGLSNREIAARLSLSVNTIAVHRANIMSALNVHKTAELVVYAIQYGLVQLR
;
A
#
# COMPACT_ATOMS: atom_id res chain seq x y z
N MET A 1 44.29 19.46 -41.79
CA MET A 1 42.88 19.06 -41.55
C MET A 1 42.89 18.22 -40.30
N THR A 2 42.58 18.83 -39.18
CA THR A 2 42.53 18.22 -37.85
C THR A 2 41.05 17.99 -37.55
N GLU A 3 40.64 16.74 -37.40
CA GLU A 3 39.30 16.36 -36.93
C GLU A 3 39.07 16.91 -35.52
N PRO A 4 37.87 17.43 -35.22
CA PRO A 4 37.55 17.84 -33.88
C PRO A 4 37.36 16.61 -32.99
N PRO A 5 37.68 16.66 -31.67
CA PRO A 5 37.53 15.53 -30.78
C PRO A 5 36.06 15.22 -30.59
N ASP A 6 35.76 13.93 -30.74
CA ASP A 6 34.47 13.30 -30.44
C ASP A 6 34.11 13.60 -28.97
N HIS A 7 33.15 14.46 -28.74
CA HIS A 7 32.57 14.64 -27.42
C HIS A 7 31.69 13.44 -27.15
N PRO A 8 31.93 12.68 -26.08
CA PRO A 8 30.99 11.62 -25.69
C PRO A 8 29.65 12.28 -25.37
N THR A 9 28.66 11.98 -26.18
CA THR A 9 27.26 12.29 -25.90
C THR A 9 26.88 11.51 -24.66
N THR A 10 27.09 12.10 -23.49
CA THR A 10 26.50 11.58 -22.22
C THR A 10 25.00 11.68 -22.36
N GLN A 11 24.36 10.58 -22.74
CA GLN A 11 22.92 10.44 -22.52
C GLN A 11 22.67 10.74 -21.03
N PRO A 12 21.68 11.57 -20.69
CA PRO A 12 21.33 11.76 -19.30
C PRO A 12 20.98 10.38 -18.71
N PRO A 13 21.43 10.05 -17.50
CA PRO A 13 21.13 8.78 -16.89
C PRO A 13 19.61 8.56 -16.94
N ASP A 14 19.20 7.32 -17.29
CA ASP A 14 17.80 6.94 -17.32
C ASP A 14 17.17 7.28 -15.95
N ARG A 15 16.38 8.35 -15.92
CA ARG A 15 15.77 8.83 -14.68
C ARG A 15 14.66 7.86 -14.26
N ILE A 16 14.64 7.53 -13.00
CA ILE A 16 13.54 6.76 -12.42
C ILE A 16 12.29 7.64 -12.43
N THR A 17 11.27 7.19 -13.15
CA THR A 17 9.98 7.88 -13.22
C THR A 17 9.12 7.51 -12.03
N VAL A 18 8.57 8.51 -11.33
CA VAL A 18 7.80 8.34 -10.10
C VAL A 18 6.39 8.89 -10.27
N LEU A 19 5.38 8.10 -9.90
CA LEU A 19 4.01 8.57 -9.69
C LEU A 19 3.78 8.75 -8.18
N LEU A 20 3.35 9.94 -7.77
CA LEU A 20 2.99 10.25 -6.39
C LEU A 20 1.49 10.12 -6.16
N VAL A 21 1.11 9.37 -5.12
CA VAL A 21 -0.30 9.14 -4.78
C VAL A 21 -0.54 9.41 -3.29
N ASP A 22 -1.31 10.45 -2.98
CA ASP A 22 -1.67 10.84 -1.62
C ASP A 22 -2.90 11.77 -1.71
N ASP A 23 -3.91 11.61 -0.86
CA ASP A 23 -5.09 12.48 -0.87
C ASP A 23 -4.83 13.86 -0.26
N HIS A 24 -3.73 14.03 0.49
CA HIS A 24 -3.32 15.29 1.09
C HIS A 24 -2.42 16.10 0.17
N ALA A 25 -2.96 17.13 -0.49
CA ALA A 25 -2.22 17.96 -1.45
C ALA A 25 -0.94 18.62 -0.88
N LEU A 26 -0.89 18.92 0.43
CA LEU A 26 0.29 19.50 1.05
C LEU A 26 1.41 18.47 1.21
N VAL A 27 1.06 17.26 1.64
CA VAL A 27 1.98 16.12 1.80
C VAL A 27 2.56 15.76 0.43
N ARG A 28 1.71 15.63 -0.58
CA ARG A 28 2.10 15.31 -1.96
C ARG A 28 3.09 16.33 -2.52
N ARG A 29 2.84 17.64 -2.31
CA ARG A 29 3.79 18.70 -2.69
C ARG A 29 5.13 18.61 -1.96
N GLY A 30 5.12 18.24 -0.69
CA GLY A 30 6.33 18.02 0.10
C GLY A 30 7.17 16.88 -0.47
N PHE A 31 6.56 15.72 -0.71
CA PHE A 31 7.24 14.55 -1.29
C PHE A 31 7.72 14.81 -2.71
N ARG A 32 6.95 15.53 -3.51
CA ARG A 32 7.38 15.93 -4.85
C ARG A 32 8.70 16.69 -4.79
N ARG A 33 8.80 17.68 -3.91
CA ARG A 33 10.01 18.47 -3.75
C ARG A 33 11.21 17.62 -3.32
N LEU A 34 11.02 16.75 -2.32
CA LEU A 34 12.06 15.83 -1.85
C LEU A 34 12.58 14.90 -2.96
N LEU A 35 11.71 14.43 -3.84
CA LEU A 35 12.09 13.56 -4.95
C LEU A 35 12.75 14.34 -6.08
N GLU A 36 12.27 15.54 -6.40
CA GLU A 36 12.83 16.38 -7.48
C GLU A 36 14.18 17.02 -7.12
N ASP A 37 14.55 17.07 -5.82
CA ASP A 37 15.89 17.45 -5.37
C ASP A 37 16.96 16.41 -5.77
N ASP A 38 16.58 15.16 -6.07
CA ASP A 38 17.49 14.12 -6.60
C ASP A 38 17.46 14.11 -8.14
N PRO A 39 18.59 14.38 -8.81
CA PRO A 39 18.64 14.47 -10.27
C PRO A 39 18.35 13.13 -10.99
N CYS A 40 18.41 11.99 -10.28
CA CYS A 40 18.10 10.67 -10.83
C CYS A 40 16.60 10.37 -10.84
N LEU A 41 15.75 11.19 -10.18
CA LEU A 41 14.33 10.99 -10.07
C LEU A 41 13.54 12.01 -10.88
N THR A 42 12.38 11.62 -11.36
CA THR A 42 11.43 12.52 -12.04
C THR A 42 10.01 12.16 -11.69
N VAL A 43 9.26 13.08 -11.10
CA VAL A 43 7.83 12.90 -10.83
C VAL A 43 7.06 13.14 -12.13
N VAL A 44 6.51 12.06 -12.70
CA VAL A 44 5.79 12.07 -13.98
C VAL A 44 4.29 12.27 -13.84
N GLY A 45 3.76 12.15 -12.61
CA GLY A 45 2.34 12.36 -12.34
C GLY A 45 2.03 12.41 -10.85
N GLU A 46 0.85 12.89 -10.53
CA GLU A 46 0.28 12.91 -9.19
C GLU A 46 -1.16 12.40 -9.24
N ALA A 47 -1.56 11.65 -8.22
CA ALA A 47 -2.93 11.19 -8.01
C ALA A 47 -3.40 11.53 -6.59
N SER A 48 -4.68 11.78 -6.45
CA SER A 48 -5.34 12.12 -5.19
C SER A 48 -6.15 10.97 -4.59
N ASP A 49 -6.32 9.89 -5.33
CA ASP A 49 -7.05 8.70 -4.90
C ASP A 49 -6.59 7.44 -5.65
N GLY A 50 -7.04 6.27 -5.20
CA GLY A 50 -6.62 4.99 -5.76
C GLY A 50 -7.13 4.72 -7.18
N ASP A 51 -8.31 5.20 -7.57
CA ASP A 51 -8.81 5.01 -8.94
C ASP A 51 -8.04 5.88 -9.93
N GLU A 52 -7.69 7.10 -9.56
CA GLU A 52 -6.81 7.97 -10.34
C GLU A 52 -5.41 7.36 -10.46
N ALA A 53 -4.87 6.79 -9.36
CA ALA A 53 -3.58 6.10 -9.37
C ALA A 53 -3.56 4.94 -10.36
N VAL A 54 -4.58 4.09 -10.39
CA VAL A 54 -4.69 2.97 -11.35
C VAL A 54 -4.70 3.48 -12.79
N ARG A 55 -5.48 4.52 -13.10
CA ARG A 55 -5.55 5.09 -14.45
C ARG A 55 -4.21 5.69 -14.89
N LEU A 56 -3.57 6.45 -14.00
CA LEU A 56 -2.27 7.08 -14.31
C LEU A 56 -1.14 6.06 -14.39
N ALA A 57 -1.13 5.03 -13.57
CA ALA A 57 -0.16 3.94 -13.66
C ALA A 57 -0.21 3.26 -15.03
N ALA A 58 -1.41 2.94 -15.52
CA ALA A 58 -1.60 2.33 -16.84
C ALA A 58 -1.15 3.26 -18.00
N ALA A 59 -1.41 4.57 -17.87
CA ALA A 59 -1.10 5.56 -18.91
C ALA A 59 0.39 5.94 -18.93
N LEU A 60 1.00 6.16 -17.76
CA LEU A 60 2.36 6.70 -17.60
C LEU A 60 3.43 5.62 -17.47
N ARG A 61 3.04 4.40 -17.06
CA ARG A 61 3.94 3.27 -16.78
C ARG A 61 5.17 3.70 -15.97
N PRO A 62 4.97 4.26 -14.76
CA PRO A 62 6.07 4.74 -13.95
C PRO A 62 6.94 3.57 -13.47
N GLY A 63 8.25 3.82 -13.32
CA GLY A 63 9.16 2.82 -12.73
C GLY A 63 8.84 2.56 -11.26
N VAL A 64 8.44 3.61 -10.52
CA VAL A 64 8.07 3.51 -9.10
C VAL A 64 6.80 4.31 -8.83
N ILE A 65 5.95 3.78 -7.95
CA ILE A 65 4.81 4.50 -7.38
C ILE A 65 5.03 4.67 -5.88
N VAL A 66 4.96 5.91 -5.41
CA VAL A 66 4.89 6.24 -3.97
C VAL A 66 3.42 6.38 -3.64
N MET A 67 2.89 5.45 -2.82
CA MET A 67 1.46 5.23 -2.59
C MET A 67 1.09 5.43 -1.13
N ASP A 68 0.18 6.34 -0.84
CA ASP A 68 -0.44 6.39 0.48
C ASP A 68 -1.30 5.15 0.74
N CYS A 69 -1.17 4.57 1.93
CA CYS A 69 -2.01 3.46 2.37
C CYS A 69 -3.47 3.86 2.57
N ALA A 70 -3.69 5.02 3.19
CA ALA A 70 -5.01 5.43 3.69
C ALA A 70 -5.59 6.56 2.85
N MET A 71 -6.36 6.21 1.84
CA MET A 71 -7.08 7.15 0.99
C MET A 71 -8.57 6.83 0.95
N PRO A 72 -9.45 7.83 0.78
CA PRO A 72 -10.87 7.60 0.62
C PRO A 72 -11.19 6.85 -0.69
N GLY A 73 -12.26 6.07 -0.68
CA GLY A 73 -12.66 5.26 -1.84
C GLY A 73 -11.76 4.04 -2.03
N VAL A 74 -11.03 3.98 -3.14
CA VAL A 74 -10.05 2.91 -3.38
C VAL A 74 -8.77 3.25 -2.63
N ASN A 75 -8.50 2.50 -1.55
CA ASN A 75 -7.29 2.67 -0.74
C ASN A 75 -6.03 2.17 -1.46
N GLY A 76 -4.84 2.53 -0.89
CA GLY A 76 -3.56 2.20 -1.50
C GLY A 76 -3.31 0.70 -1.67
N LEU A 77 -3.78 -0.16 -0.76
CA LEU A 77 -3.61 -1.62 -0.89
C LEU A 77 -4.43 -2.19 -2.05
N ALA A 78 -5.68 -1.74 -2.20
CA ALA A 78 -6.53 -2.16 -3.31
C ALA A 78 -6.00 -1.63 -4.65
N ALA A 79 -5.55 -0.37 -4.69
CA ALA A 79 -4.91 0.22 -5.86
C ALA A 79 -3.63 -0.54 -6.25
N THR A 80 -2.77 -0.88 -5.27
CA THR A 80 -1.55 -1.66 -5.48
C THR A 80 -1.83 -3.00 -6.19
N ARG A 81 -2.81 -3.77 -5.70
CA ARG A 81 -3.17 -5.06 -6.33
C ARG A 81 -3.66 -4.88 -7.77
N ARG A 82 -4.49 -3.86 -8.03
CA ARG A 82 -5.01 -3.56 -9.37
C ARG A 82 -3.89 -3.12 -10.31
N ILE A 83 -3.00 -2.24 -9.86
CA ILE A 83 -1.88 -1.74 -10.64
C ILE A 83 -0.93 -2.89 -11.01
N LEU A 84 -0.53 -3.73 -10.04
CA LEU A 84 0.41 -4.81 -10.27
C LEU A 84 -0.18 -5.96 -11.11
N ALA A 85 -1.51 -6.09 -11.21
CA ALA A 85 -2.15 -7.01 -12.14
C ALA A 85 -1.95 -6.59 -13.60
N ASP A 86 -1.91 -5.27 -13.87
CA ASP A 86 -1.80 -4.71 -15.22
C ASP A 86 -0.36 -4.28 -15.57
N THR A 87 0.43 -3.86 -14.56
CA THR A 87 1.82 -3.37 -14.71
C THR A 87 2.74 -4.01 -13.65
N PRO A 88 3.05 -5.32 -13.77
CA PRO A 88 3.82 -6.06 -12.76
C PRO A 88 5.28 -5.60 -12.63
N GLU A 89 5.79 -4.87 -13.61
CA GLU A 89 7.14 -4.28 -13.61
C GLU A 89 7.26 -3.05 -12.70
N THR A 90 6.17 -2.37 -12.43
CA THR A 90 6.16 -1.17 -11.57
C THR A 90 6.48 -1.55 -10.12
N ALA A 91 7.43 -0.88 -9.50
CA ALA A 91 7.71 -1.04 -8.07
C ALA A 91 6.83 -0.10 -7.25
N ILE A 92 6.36 -0.55 -6.09
CA ILE A 92 5.49 0.27 -5.22
C ILE A 92 6.11 0.42 -3.84
N VAL A 93 6.21 1.67 -3.38
CA VAL A 93 6.57 2.07 -2.02
C VAL A 93 5.31 2.57 -1.34
N MET A 94 4.88 1.88 -0.28
CA MET A 94 3.75 2.32 0.53
C MET A 94 4.21 3.34 1.58
N LEU A 95 3.45 4.41 1.74
CA LEU A 95 3.60 5.37 2.84
C LEU A 95 2.44 5.22 3.81
N SER A 96 2.71 5.18 5.11
CA SER A 96 1.69 4.95 6.12
C SER A 96 1.99 5.70 7.43
N MET A 97 0.95 6.00 8.18
CA MET A 97 1.07 6.43 9.59
C MET A 97 1.14 5.25 10.57
N HIS A 98 1.01 4.01 10.09
CA HIS A 98 0.86 2.81 10.89
C HIS A 98 2.14 1.97 10.87
N ALA A 99 2.67 1.68 12.08
CA ALA A 99 3.87 0.86 12.29
C ALA A 99 3.54 -0.61 12.62
N GLU A 100 2.26 -0.94 12.78
CA GLU A 100 1.83 -2.28 13.17
C GLU A 100 2.16 -3.30 12.09
N GLU A 101 2.69 -4.43 12.52
CA GLU A 101 3.15 -5.52 11.65
C GLU A 101 2.09 -5.99 10.63
N THR A 102 0.83 -5.97 11.04
CA THR A 102 -0.30 -6.37 10.19
C THR A 102 -0.39 -5.52 8.92
N PHE A 103 -0.18 -4.20 9.02
CA PHE A 103 -0.22 -3.29 7.86
C PHE A 103 0.97 -3.51 6.94
N VAL A 104 2.15 -3.66 7.52
CA VAL A 104 3.38 -3.95 6.75
C VAL A 104 3.20 -5.22 5.94
N ARG A 105 2.70 -6.28 6.59
CA ARG A 105 2.44 -7.56 5.94
C ARG A 105 1.42 -7.45 4.82
N GLN A 106 0.29 -6.78 5.06
CA GLN A 106 -0.73 -6.57 4.03
C GLN A 106 -0.20 -5.81 2.80
N ALA A 107 0.68 -4.84 3.02
CA ALA A 107 1.33 -4.10 1.94
C ALA A 107 2.26 -5.01 1.11
N LEU A 108 3.09 -5.81 1.78
CA LEU A 108 3.98 -6.77 1.12
C LEU A 108 3.20 -7.87 0.38
N ASP A 109 2.11 -8.38 0.98
CA ASP A 109 1.22 -9.38 0.37
C ASP A 109 0.44 -8.80 -0.82
N ALA A 110 0.18 -7.48 -0.84
CA ALA A 110 -0.37 -6.79 -1.98
C ALA A 110 0.65 -6.62 -3.12
N GLY A 111 1.94 -6.89 -2.86
CA GLY A 111 3.03 -6.82 -3.81
C GLY A 111 3.90 -5.57 -3.71
N ALA A 112 3.69 -4.73 -2.69
CA ALA A 112 4.58 -3.60 -2.45
C ALA A 112 6.02 -4.06 -2.17
N ARG A 113 6.99 -3.31 -2.67
CA ARG A 113 8.43 -3.53 -2.42
C ARG A 113 8.98 -2.62 -1.33
N GLY A 114 8.29 -1.55 -0.99
CA GLY A 114 8.67 -0.64 0.08
C GLY A 114 7.53 -0.37 1.05
N TYR A 115 7.86 -0.18 2.33
CA TYR A 115 6.93 0.33 3.33
C TYR A 115 7.66 1.28 4.27
N LEU A 116 7.24 2.53 4.28
CA LEU A 116 7.84 3.61 5.06
C LEU A 116 6.79 4.32 5.91
N LEU A 117 7.22 4.83 7.05
CA LEU A 117 6.36 5.60 7.94
C LEU A 117 6.40 7.09 7.61
N LYS A 118 5.24 7.72 7.40
CA LYS A 118 5.11 9.15 7.07
C LYS A 118 5.61 10.08 8.21
N ASN A 119 5.66 9.58 9.44
CA ASN A 119 6.10 10.32 10.63
C ASN A 119 7.56 10.10 11.00
N ALA A 120 8.32 9.34 10.20
CA ALA A 120 9.74 9.16 10.42
C ALA A 120 10.48 10.49 10.15
N LEU A 121 11.25 10.96 11.14
CA LEU A 121 12.01 12.23 11.05
C LEU A 121 13.12 12.17 9.99
N ASP A 122 13.63 10.98 9.72
CA ASP A 122 14.75 10.72 8.81
C ASP A 122 14.29 9.96 7.54
N LEU A 123 13.10 10.28 7.03
CA LEU A 123 12.55 9.62 5.85
C LEU A 123 13.39 9.94 4.61
N ASP A 124 14.28 9.05 4.21
CA ASP A 124 14.99 9.13 2.94
C ASP A 124 14.15 8.46 1.83
N LEU A 125 13.12 9.19 1.40
CA LEU A 125 12.21 8.71 0.35
C LEU A 125 12.94 8.51 -0.98
N ALA A 126 13.92 9.35 -1.30
CA ALA A 126 14.66 9.26 -2.55
C ALA A 126 15.54 8.00 -2.58
N ALA A 127 16.23 7.67 -1.47
CA ALA A 127 16.99 6.42 -1.37
C ALA A 127 16.07 5.20 -1.46
N ALA A 128 14.93 5.20 -0.77
CA ALA A 128 13.96 4.12 -0.83
C ALA A 128 13.42 3.89 -2.25
N VAL A 129 13.07 4.97 -2.97
CA VAL A 129 12.62 4.89 -4.37
C VAL A 129 13.69 4.26 -5.26
N LYS A 130 14.96 4.66 -5.11
CA LYS A 130 16.09 4.08 -5.88
C LYS A 130 16.30 2.60 -5.57
N SER A 131 16.26 2.21 -4.30
CA SER A 131 16.40 0.81 -3.89
C SER A 131 15.28 -0.07 -4.44
N VAL A 132 14.02 0.36 -4.36
CA VAL A 132 12.91 -0.46 -4.91
C VAL A 132 12.93 -0.51 -6.43
N ALA A 133 13.39 0.55 -7.10
CA ALA A 133 13.61 0.55 -8.55
C ALA A 133 14.70 -0.46 -8.96
N ALA A 134 15.72 -0.65 -8.12
CA ALA A 134 16.76 -1.67 -8.31
C ALA A 134 16.28 -3.10 -7.97
N GLY A 135 15.03 -3.25 -7.53
CA GLY A 135 14.43 -4.56 -7.21
C GLY A 135 14.57 -4.99 -5.75
N GLU A 136 15.14 -4.15 -4.91
CA GLU A 136 15.27 -4.41 -3.47
C GLU A 136 13.92 -4.26 -2.75
N THR A 137 13.83 -4.83 -1.55
CA THR A 137 12.72 -4.58 -0.63
C THR A 137 13.19 -3.65 0.47
N VAL A 138 12.48 -2.55 0.68
CA VAL A 138 12.82 -1.52 1.66
C VAL A 138 11.72 -1.44 2.72
N LEU A 139 12.09 -1.60 3.98
CA LEU A 139 11.22 -1.36 5.13
C LEU A 139 11.79 -0.24 5.97
N ASP A 140 10.92 0.57 6.56
CA ASP A 140 11.33 1.56 7.54
C ASP A 140 12.19 0.89 8.63
N PRO A 141 13.34 1.46 9.02
CA PRO A 141 14.25 0.85 9.98
C PRO A 141 13.65 0.57 11.38
N THR A 142 12.56 1.25 11.71
CA THR A 142 11.86 1.07 12.99
C THR A 142 10.90 -0.12 12.98
N LEU A 143 10.65 -0.71 11.80
CA LEU A 143 9.75 -1.85 11.62
C LEU A 143 10.48 -3.19 11.77
N PRO A 144 9.75 -4.27 12.13
CA PRO A 144 10.32 -5.62 12.13
C PRO A 144 10.92 -5.99 10.77
N SER A 145 12.03 -6.72 10.78
CA SER A 145 12.66 -7.16 9.53
C SER A 145 11.74 -8.11 8.75
N ARG A 146 11.93 -8.18 7.42
CA ARG A 146 11.15 -9.06 6.54
C ARG A 146 11.22 -10.54 6.99
N ASP A 147 12.32 -10.96 7.59
CA ASP A 147 12.48 -12.35 8.05
C ASP A 147 11.66 -12.62 9.33
N THR A 148 11.55 -11.64 10.21
CA THR A 148 10.64 -11.68 11.36
C THR A 148 9.18 -11.73 10.90
N LEU A 149 8.84 -10.94 9.89
CA LEU A 149 7.49 -10.91 9.29
C LEU A 149 7.08 -12.23 8.61
N LYS A 150 8.05 -13.05 8.14
CA LYS A 150 7.80 -14.37 7.56
C LYS A 150 7.59 -15.47 8.61
N GLY A 151 8.14 -15.31 9.81
CA GLY A 151 8.17 -16.34 10.86
C GLY A 151 6.85 -16.55 11.59
N GLU A 152 6.06 -15.50 11.76
CA GLU A 152 4.72 -15.60 12.35
C GLU A 152 3.70 -15.29 11.26
N ARG A 153 2.93 -16.28 10.83
CA ARG A 153 1.67 -16.04 10.10
C ARG A 153 0.72 -15.32 11.05
N GLY A 154 0.94 -14.02 11.27
CA GLY A 154 -0.08 -13.13 11.79
C GLY A 154 -1.25 -13.25 10.83
N ALA A 155 -2.38 -13.65 11.35
CA ALA A 155 -3.46 -14.21 10.60
C ALA A 155 -3.99 -13.22 9.56
N ALA A 156 -3.54 -13.38 8.30
CA ALA A 156 -4.36 -12.94 7.19
C ALA A 156 -5.74 -13.56 7.42
N LEU A 157 -6.79 -12.72 7.44
CA LEU A 157 -8.14 -13.23 7.63
C LEU A 157 -8.39 -14.31 6.57
N THR A 158 -8.87 -15.46 7.02
CA THR A 158 -9.28 -16.53 6.11
C THR A 158 -10.42 -16.04 5.22
N THR A 159 -10.64 -16.70 4.08
CA THR A 159 -11.78 -16.40 3.20
C THR A 159 -13.08 -16.35 3.98
N ARG A 160 -13.25 -17.25 4.95
CA ARG A 160 -14.43 -17.32 5.80
C ARG A 160 -14.55 -16.14 6.76
N GLU A 161 -13.45 -15.67 7.32
CA GLU A 161 -13.41 -14.49 8.17
C GLU A 161 -13.68 -13.21 7.38
N LEU A 162 -13.20 -13.11 6.13
CA LEU A 162 -13.54 -12.01 5.24
C LEU A 162 -15.04 -11.98 4.89
N GLU A 163 -15.67 -13.12 4.63
CA GLU A 163 -17.12 -13.22 4.42
C GLU A 163 -17.90 -12.76 5.66
N VAL A 164 -17.47 -13.18 6.85
CA VAL A 164 -18.08 -12.75 8.12
C VAL A 164 -17.88 -11.25 8.32
N LEU A 165 -16.68 -10.73 8.07
CA LEU A 165 -16.34 -9.29 8.16
C LEU A 165 -17.21 -8.45 7.23
N GLN A 166 -17.41 -8.89 5.98
CA GLN A 166 -18.29 -8.23 5.01
C GLN A 166 -19.70 -8.07 5.57
N LEU A 167 -20.27 -9.16 6.11
CA LEU A 167 -21.63 -9.14 6.66
C LEU A 167 -21.76 -8.31 7.94
N ILE A 168 -20.70 -8.24 8.76
CA ILE A 168 -20.63 -7.31 9.91
C ILE A 168 -20.70 -5.87 9.43
N CYS A 169 -19.95 -5.52 8.40
CA CYS A 169 -19.94 -4.17 7.83
C CYS A 169 -21.26 -3.79 7.13
N GLU A 170 -22.01 -4.80 6.63
CA GLU A 170 -23.39 -4.63 6.14
C GLU A 170 -24.41 -4.44 7.28
N GLY A 171 -23.97 -4.47 8.55
CA GLY A 171 -24.80 -4.24 9.72
C GLY A 171 -25.56 -5.47 10.24
N LEU A 172 -25.26 -6.68 9.75
CA LEU A 172 -25.96 -7.89 10.17
C LEU A 172 -25.56 -8.30 11.60
N SER A 173 -26.54 -8.76 12.38
CA SER A 173 -26.32 -9.39 13.68
C SER A 173 -25.70 -10.79 13.54
N ASN A 174 -25.11 -11.31 14.61
CA ASN A 174 -24.56 -12.67 14.63
C ASN A 174 -25.59 -13.74 14.23
N ARG A 175 -26.86 -13.55 14.55
CA ARG A 175 -27.95 -14.49 14.22
C ARG A 175 -28.24 -14.46 12.72
N GLU A 176 -28.28 -13.28 12.10
CA GLU A 176 -28.51 -13.12 10.66
C GLU A 176 -27.33 -13.65 9.85
N ILE A 177 -26.10 -13.38 10.29
CA ILE A 177 -24.88 -13.93 9.68
C ILE A 177 -24.89 -15.46 9.76
N ALA A 178 -25.22 -16.02 10.93
CA ALA A 178 -25.30 -17.46 11.14
C ALA A 178 -26.30 -18.11 10.19
N ALA A 179 -27.49 -17.53 10.06
CA ALA A 179 -28.54 -18.00 9.14
C ALA A 179 -28.05 -17.92 7.68
N ARG A 180 -27.45 -16.80 7.26
CA ARG A 180 -26.99 -16.57 5.88
C ARG A 180 -25.84 -17.51 5.48
N LEU A 181 -24.96 -17.83 6.41
CA LEU A 181 -23.80 -18.68 6.19
C LEU A 181 -24.00 -20.15 6.57
N SER A 182 -25.20 -20.54 7.02
CA SER A 182 -25.53 -21.86 7.51
C SER A 182 -24.62 -22.36 8.63
N LEU A 183 -24.30 -21.46 9.58
CA LEU A 183 -23.46 -21.73 10.75
C LEU A 183 -24.23 -21.55 12.06
N SER A 184 -23.59 -21.95 13.17
CA SER A 184 -24.12 -21.63 14.50
C SER A 184 -23.79 -20.20 14.90
N VAL A 185 -24.60 -19.56 15.75
CA VAL A 185 -24.33 -18.23 16.31
C VAL A 185 -23.02 -18.24 17.09
N ASN A 186 -22.68 -19.33 17.78
CA ASN A 186 -21.40 -19.47 18.49
C ASN A 186 -20.22 -19.50 17.52
N THR A 187 -20.35 -20.17 16.37
CA THR A 187 -19.29 -20.17 15.33
C THR A 187 -19.03 -18.75 14.81
N ILE A 188 -20.08 -17.97 14.60
CA ILE A 188 -19.93 -16.55 14.20
C ILE A 188 -19.26 -15.73 15.31
N ALA A 189 -19.60 -15.96 16.58
CA ALA A 189 -18.94 -15.28 17.70
C ALA A 189 -17.42 -15.58 17.75
N VAL A 190 -17.03 -16.83 17.50
CA VAL A 190 -15.62 -17.22 17.39
C VAL A 190 -14.92 -16.53 16.23
N HIS A 191 -15.54 -16.54 15.03
CA HIS A 191 -14.96 -15.81 13.88
C HIS A 191 -14.79 -14.32 14.18
N ARG A 192 -15.78 -13.66 14.81
CA ARG A 192 -15.66 -12.25 15.21
C ARG A 192 -14.51 -12.02 16.18
N ALA A 193 -14.35 -12.88 17.18
CA ALA A 193 -13.24 -12.78 18.14
C ALA A 193 -11.89 -12.94 17.44
N ASN A 194 -11.77 -13.90 16.53
CA ASN A 194 -10.56 -14.13 15.74
C ASN A 194 -10.24 -12.92 14.84
N ILE A 195 -11.25 -12.38 14.11
CA ILE A 195 -11.09 -11.19 13.27
C ILE A 195 -10.62 -10.01 14.12
N MET A 196 -11.29 -9.75 15.24
CA MET A 196 -10.93 -8.63 16.12
C MET A 196 -9.52 -8.79 16.69
N SER A 197 -9.12 -9.99 17.06
CA SER A 197 -7.77 -10.32 17.52
C SER A 197 -6.74 -10.14 16.40
N ALA A 198 -7.02 -10.68 15.21
CA ALA A 198 -6.12 -10.61 14.07
C ALA A 198 -5.88 -9.16 13.59
N LEU A 199 -6.89 -8.29 13.72
CA LEU A 199 -6.83 -6.89 13.32
C LEU A 199 -6.49 -5.95 14.50
N ASN A 200 -6.27 -6.50 15.69
CA ASN A 200 -5.99 -5.76 16.94
C ASN A 200 -7.01 -4.66 17.24
N VAL A 201 -8.29 -4.92 17.00
CA VAL A 201 -9.42 -4.02 17.28
C VAL A 201 -10.30 -4.60 18.38
N HIS A 202 -10.88 -3.75 19.23
CA HIS A 202 -11.59 -4.18 20.42
C HIS A 202 -13.10 -3.88 20.38
N LYS A 203 -13.56 -3.07 19.43
CA LYS A 203 -14.98 -2.70 19.29
C LYS A 203 -15.44 -2.92 17.86
N THR A 204 -16.72 -3.30 17.71
CA THR A 204 -17.33 -3.52 16.38
C THR A 204 -17.27 -2.25 15.52
N ALA A 205 -17.44 -1.06 16.11
CA ALA A 205 -17.35 0.19 15.37
C ALA A 205 -15.94 0.41 14.81
N GLU A 206 -14.89 0.14 15.61
CA GLU A 206 -13.49 0.19 15.17
C GLU A 206 -13.23 -0.82 14.04
N LEU A 207 -13.80 -2.04 14.17
CA LEU A 207 -13.68 -3.08 13.16
C LEU A 207 -14.29 -2.65 11.82
N VAL A 208 -15.46 -2.01 11.83
CA VAL A 208 -16.13 -1.52 10.62
C VAL A 208 -15.33 -0.40 9.98
N VAL A 209 -14.89 0.59 10.76
CA VAL A 209 -14.04 1.68 10.26
C VAL A 209 -12.75 1.12 9.65
N TYR A 210 -12.10 0.20 10.36
CA TYR A 210 -10.89 -0.47 9.91
C TYR A 210 -11.12 -1.18 8.56
N ALA A 211 -12.17 -2.02 8.49
CA ALA A 211 -12.44 -2.81 7.28
C ALA A 211 -12.72 -1.95 6.04
N ILE A 212 -13.37 -0.80 6.22
CA ILE A 212 -13.64 0.17 5.14
C ILE A 212 -12.36 0.91 4.76
N GLN A 213 -11.67 1.46 5.75
CA GLN A 213 -10.46 2.26 5.55
C GLN A 213 -9.36 1.48 4.82
N TYR A 214 -9.27 0.17 5.09
CA TYR A 214 -8.24 -0.70 4.49
C TYR A 214 -8.77 -1.58 3.35
N GLY A 215 -10.00 -1.32 2.86
CA GLY A 215 -10.58 -2.01 1.70
C GLY A 215 -10.70 -3.52 1.85
N LEU A 216 -10.81 -4.00 3.09
CA LEU A 216 -11.06 -5.42 3.36
C LEU A 216 -12.47 -5.83 2.95
N VAL A 217 -13.39 -4.86 2.85
CA VAL A 217 -14.79 -5.02 2.48
C VAL A 217 -15.21 -3.94 1.49
N GLN A 218 -16.18 -4.26 0.63
CA GLN A 218 -16.81 -3.28 -0.26
C GLN A 218 -18.24 -3.04 0.24
N LEU A 219 -18.53 -1.80 0.66
CA LEU A 219 -19.91 -1.40 0.92
C LEU A 219 -20.62 -1.17 -0.42
N ARG A 220 -21.78 -1.81 -0.58
CA ARG A 220 -22.64 -1.63 -1.75
C ARG A 220 -23.58 -0.45 -1.53
#